data_6161a88f70c05fbf2fae2b54f6f2ba93
#
_entry.id   6161a88f70c05fbf2fae2b54f6f2ba93
#
_cell.length_a   1.000
_cell.length_b   1.000
_cell.length_c   1.000
_cell.angle_alpha   90.00
_cell.angle_beta   90.00
_cell.angle_gamma   90.00
#
_symmetry.space_group_name_H-M   'P 1'
#
loop_
_entity.id
_entity.type
_entity.pdbx_description
1 polymer ?
#
loop_
_entity_poly.entity_id
_entity_poly.type
_entity_poly.pdbx_seq_one_letter_code
_entity_poly.pdbx_strand_id
1 'polypeptide(L)'
;MFLEGCKIKSNVTYKKIETMKLVLLISCMHEKDHSIIERSNVQTDVVVVNQCDKDSIDEFDFKNKKGETCQAKFINTTERGLSRSRNMAIRNAWGDVCLIADDDEIFEDDIEETIIMNFHNHPKASLIAFSLRWVDVNVSYPSKPMILRFKNLLQISSVQICFKLKEVINNSILFDEKMGSGTGNGGGEENHFMLDCRKSGFEMWYCPDIIATISKGNSKWFKGYTEKYFRDRGWTSRRNLGFFMGFAFIMYNAFIHRKSFTSDGLSFFCVLKNMFKGYFESR
;
A
#
# COMPACT_ATOMS: atom_id res chain seq x y z
N MET A 1 25.98 -10.96 -63.81
CA MET A 1 25.49 -9.69 -63.24
C MET A 1 24.98 -10.01 -61.83
N PHE A 2 25.91 -9.80 -60.86
CA PHE A 2 25.68 -10.21 -59.46
C PHE A 2 24.98 -9.12 -58.73
N LEU A 3 23.87 -9.45 -58.02
CA LEU A 3 23.22 -8.57 -57.07
C LEU A 3 23.78 -8.87 -55.68
N GLU A 4 24.57 -7.94 -55.18
CA GLU A 4 25.06 -7.96 -53.80
C GLU A 4 23.91 -7.60 -52.84
N GLY A 5 23.62 -8.51 -51.95
CA GLY A 5 22.63 -8.31 -50.89
C GLY A 5 23.19 -7.43 -49.77
N CYS A 6 22.56 -6.30 -49.56
CA CYS A 6 22.84 -5.38 -48.43
C CYS A 6 22.38 -6.04 -47.12
N LYS A 7 23.33 -6.54 -46.31
CA LYS A 7 23.10 -6.98 -44.93
C LYS A 7 23.00 -5.76 -44.02
N ILE A 8 21.80 -5.34 -43.67
CA ILE A 8 21.57 -4.40 -42.58
C ILE A 8 21.82 -5.13 -41.27
N LYS A 9 22.98 -4.90 -40.68
CA LYS A 9 23.23 -5.30 -39.27
C LYS A 9 22.47 -4.34 -38.38
N SER A 10 21.35 -4.78 -37.82
CA SER A 10 20.68 -4.10 -36.71
C SER A 10 21.52 -4.28 -35.44
N ASN A 11 22.33 -3.29 -35.12
CA ASN A 11 22.97 -3.17 -33.79
C ASN A 11 21.89 -2.76 -32.79
N VAL A 12 21.07 -3.69 -32.34
CA VAL A 12 20.28 -3.51 -31.13
C VAL A 12 21.24 -3.74 -29.96
N THR A 13 21.76 -2.66 -29.43
CA THR A 13 22.46 -2.68 -28.15
C THR A 13 21.43 -3.02 -27.08
N TYR A 14 21.36 -4.28 -26.69
CA TYR A 14 20.61 -4.67 -25.48
C TYR A 14 21.30 -3.97 -24.31
N LYS A 15 20.75 -2.82 -23.88
CA LYS A 15 21.08 -2.24 -22.60
C LYS A 15 20.81 -3.34 -21.57
N LYS A 16 21.85 -3.77 -20.85
CA LYS A 16 21.73 -4.71 -19.74
C LYS A 16 20.64 -4.16 -18.83
N ILE A 17 19.47 -4.78 -18.84
CA ILE A 17 18.38 -4.40 -17.94
C ILE A 17 18.94 -4.71 -16.55
N GLU A 18 19.21 -3.68 -15.75
CA GLU A 18 19.54 -3.88 -14.34
C GLU A 18 18.37 -4.68 -13.76
N THR A 19 18.66 -5.86 -13.26
CA THR A 19 17.67 -6.74 -12.66
C THR A 19 17.25 -6.13 -11.33
N MET A 20 16.16 -5.36 -11.34
CA MET A 20 15.53 -4.88 -10.11
C MET A 20 15.01 -6.07 -9.32
N LYS A 21 15.03 -5.99 -8.00
CA LYS A 21 14.53 -7.02 -7.10
C LYS A 21 13.35 -6.49 -6.29
N LEU A 22 12.23 -7.24 -6.32
CA LEU A 22 11.05 -6.96 -5.52
C LEU A 22 11.17 -7.61 -4.13
N VAL A 23 10.67 -6.93 -3.10
CA VAL A 23 10.47 -7.49 -1.76
C VAL A 23 9.06 -7.17 -1.30
N LEU A 24 8.30 -8.20 -0.91
CA LEU A 24 6.99 -8.03 -0.29
C LEU A 24 7.15 -7.68 1.19
N LEU A 25 6.35 -6.73 1.67
CA LEU A 25 6.35 -6.26 3.06
C LEU A 25 5.00 -6.62 3.70
N ILE A 26 4.90 -7.83 4.25
CA ILE A 26 3.64 -8.36 4.79
C ILE A 26 3.53 -8.01 6.27
N SER A 27 2.40 -7.39 6.65
CA SER A 27 2.02 -7.18 8.04
C SER A 27 0.91 -8.12 8.44
N CYS A 28 1.13 -8.92 9.49
CA CYS A 28 0.16 -9.91 9.99
C CYS A 28 0.10 -9.93 11.53
N MET A 29 -0.84 -10.70 12.07
CA MET A 29 -1.00 -10.88 13.51
C MET A 29 -1.26 -12.32 13.86
N HIS A 30 -0.59 -12.79 14.95
CA HIS A 30 -0.83 -14.11 15.57
C HIS A 30 -0.61 -15.30 14.63
N GLU A 31 0.26 -15.15 13.61
CA GLU A 31 0.72 -16.29 12.84
C GLU A 31 1.51 -17.25 13.73
N LYS A 32 1.22 -18.54 13.60
CA LYS A 32 1.84 -19.59 14.42
C LYS A 32 3.13 -20.13 13.81
N ASP A 33 3.23 -20.04 12.48
CA ASP A 33 4.31 -20.56 11.67
C ASP A 33 4.48 -19.72 10.39
N HIS A 34 5.29 -20.20 9.46
CA HIS A 34 5.60 -19.49 8.21
C HIS A 34 4.61 -19.78 7.06
N SER A 35 3.48 -20.45 7.32
CA SER A 35 2.51 -20.87 6.28
C SER A 35 1.88 -19.71 5.51
N ILE A 36 1.95 -18.48 6.03
CA ILE A 36 1.53 -17.28 5.32
C ILE A 36 2.23 -17.13 3.96
N ILE A 37 3.49 -17.58 3.83
CA ILE A 37 4.24 -17.51 2.58
C ILE A 37 3.55 -18.33 1.49
N GLU A 38 3.14 -19.56 1.82
CA GLU A 38 2.48 -20.45 0.88
C GLU A 38 1.04 -20.00 0.62
N ARG A 39 0.25 -19.69 1.65
CA ARG A 39 -1.17 -19.34 1.49
C ARG A 39 -1.39 -18.00 0.80
N SER A 40 -0.45 -17.04 0.95
CA SER A 40 -0.47 -15.77 0.20
C SER A 40 0.20 -15.88 -1.17
N ASN A 41 0.65 -17.07 -1.57
CA ASN A 41 1.31 -17.30 -2.87
C ASN A 41 2.51 -16.37 -3.10
N VAL A 42 3.39 -16.23 -2.11
CA VAL A 42 4.59 -15.39 -2.22
C VAL A 42 5.53 -15.95 -3.27
N GLN A 43 5.89 -15.13 -4.29
CA GLN A 43 6.70 -15.56 -5.42
C GLN A 43 8.08 -14.87 -5.52
N THR A 44 8.39 -14.00 -4.56
CA THR A 44 9.63 -13.22 -4.51
C THR A 44 10.11 -13.09 -3.08
N ASP A 45 11.19 -12.35 -2.82
CA ASP A 45 11.66 -12.11 -1.47
C ASP A 45 10.59 -11.46 -0.59
N VAL A 46 10.64 -11.71 0.72
CA VAL A 46 9.62 -11.23 1.63
C VAL A 46 10.16 -10.87 3.01
N VAL A 47 9.68 -9.77 3.56
CA VAL A 47 9.74 -9.45 4.99
C VAL A 47 8.35 -9.59 5.58
N VAL A 48 8.17 -10.49 6.53
CA VAL A 48 6.92 -10.68 7.28
C VAL A 48 7.11 -10.12 8.67
N VAL A 49 6.21 -9.22 9.10
CA VAL A 49 6.16 -8.73 10.48
C VAL A 49 4.90 -9.26 11.15
N ASN A 50 5.08 -10.24 12.01
CA ASN A 50 4.04 -10.90 12.76
C ASN A 50 3.90 -10.31 14.16
N GLN A 51 2.83 -9.57 14.40
CA GLN A 51 2.52 -9.01 15.72
C GLN A 51 1.97 -10.09 16.65
N CYS A 52 2.80 -10.62 17.53
CA CYS A 52 2.46 -11.72 18.44
C CYS A 52 3.08 -11.51 19.84
N ASP A 53 3.01 -12.51 20.72
CA ASP A 53 3.42 -12.37 22.12
C ASP A 53 4.88 -12.81 22.38
N LYS A 54 5.71 -12.79 21.32
CA LYS A 54 7.16 -13.08 21.42
C LYS A 54 7.93 -12.21 20.43
N ASP A 55 9.21 -12.00 20.74
CA ASP A 55 10.17 -11.35 19.83
C ASP A 55 11.16 -12.42 19.32
N SER A 56 11.23 -12.60 18.02
CA SER A 56 12.23 -13.45 17.36
C SER A 56 12.36 -13.04 15.89
N ILE A 57 13.49 -13.39 15.28
CA ILE A 57 13.74 -13.21 13.85
C ILE A 57 14.20 -14.54 13.28
N ASP A 58 13.51 -14.99 12.25
CA ASP A 58 13.87 -16.16 11.48
C ASP A 58 14.20 -15.73 10.06
N GLU A 59 15.38 -16.10 9.55
CA GLU A 59 15.80 -15.86 8.16
C GLU A 59 16.01 -17.21 7.48
N PHE A 60 15.37 -17.41 6.34
CA PHE A 60 15.43 -18.68 5.62
C PHE A 60 15.15 -18.49 4.13
N ASP A 61 15.56 -19.47 3.33
CA ASP A 61 15.25 -19.54 1.93
C ASP A 61 14.04 -20.45 1.68
N PHE A 62 13.23 -20.09 0.67
CA PHE A 62 12.14 -20.93 0.19
C PHE A 62 12.14 -20.98 -1.34
N LYS A 63 11.36 -21.91 -1.92
CA LYS A 63 11.21 -22.03 -3.37
C LYS A 63 9.86 -21.46 -3.78
N ASN A 64 9.87 -20.55 -4.77
CA ASN A 64 8.65 -20.12 -5.42
C ASN A 64 8.12 -21.20 -6.38
N LYS A 65 6.97 -20.96 -7.02
CA LYS A 65 6.36 -21.91 -7.98
C LYS A 65 7.23 -22.17 -9.20
N LYS A 66 8.14 -21.27 -9.55
CA LYS A 66 9.11 -21.45 -10.66
C LYS A 66 10.34 -22.25 -10.25
N GLY A 67 10.46 -22.63 -8.98
CA GLY A 67 11.61 -23.33 -8.40
C GLY A 67 12.79 -22.41 -8.10
N GLU A 68 12.63 -21.11 -8.21
CA GLU A 68 13.65 -20.10 -7.88
C GLU A 68 13.77 -19.94 -6.37
N THR A 69 14.98 -19.63 -5.90
CA THR A 69 15.23 -19.39 -4.47
C THR A 69 14.89 -17.96 -4.12
N CYS A 70 13.97 -17.79 -3.18
CA CYS A 70 13.60 -16.51 -2.58
C CYS A 70 14.01 -16.49 -1.11
N GLN A 71 14.30 -15.31 -0.58
CA GLN A 71 14.68 -15.09 0.81
C GLN A 71 13.49 -14.59 1.63
N ALA A 72 13.33 -15.13 2.82
CA ALA A 72 12.33 -14.69 3.78
C ALA A 72 13.00 -14.20 5.06
N LYS A 73 12.54 -13.05 5.55
CA LYS A 73 12.81 -12.56 6.91
C LYS A 73 11.50 -12.49 7.66
N PHE A 74 11.31 -13.36 8.62
CA PHE A 74 10.10 -13.44 9.43
C PHE A 74 10.39 -12.88 10.84
N ILE A 75 9.77 -11.75 11.15
CA ILE A 75 9.97 -10.99 12.39
C ILE A 75 8.73 -11.15 13.25
N ASN A 76 8.85 -11.90 14.34
CA ASN A 76 7.86 -11.89 15.41
C ASN A 76 8.13 -10.70 16.33
N THR A 77 7.09 -9.96 16.71
CA THR A 77 7.26 -8.80 17.58
C THR A 77 6.10 -8.63 18.56
N THR A 78 6.44 -8.20 19.77
CA THR A 78 5.47 -7.79 20.79
C THR A 78 4.93 -6.37 20.57
N GLU A 79 5.53 -5.58 19.67
CA GLU A 79 4.99 -4.30 19.28
C GLU A 79 3.63 -4.46 18.60
N ARG A 80 2.74 -3.49 18.82
CA ARG A 80 1.38 -3.48 18.25
C ARG A 80 1.14 -2.19 17.47
N GLY A 81 0.41 -2.33 16.36
CA GLY A 81 -0.01 -1.24 15.47
C GLY A 81 0.44 -1.44 14.04
N LEU A 82 -0.51 -1.30 13.10
CA LEU A 82 -0.28 -1.55 11.67
C LEU A 82 0.83 -0.67 11.08
N SER A 83 0.82 0.64 11.39
CA SER A 83 1.88 1.55 10.93
C SER A 83 3.25 1.19 11.48
N ARG A 84 3.35 0.72 12.73
CA ARG A 84 4.61 0.24 13.31
C ARG A 84 5.10 -1.01 12.61
N SER A 85 4.21 -1.97 12.36
CA SER A 85 4.52 -3.19 11.62
C SER A 85 5.06 -2.87 10.23
N ARG A 86 4.38 -2.01 9.47
CA ARG A 86 4.83 -1.58 8.14
C ARG A 86 6.17 -0.84 8.18
N ASN A 87 6.39 0.02 9.16
CA ASN A 87 7.67 0.70 9.36
C ASN A 87 8.79 -0.28 9.70
N MET A 88 8.50 -1.28 10.53
CA MET A 88 9.46 -2.35 10.83
C MET A 88 9.81 -3.14 9.58
N ALA A 89 8.84 -3.48 8.74
CA ALA A 89 9.08 -4.15 7.47
C ALA A 89 9.95 -3.29 6.53
N ILE A 90 9.65 -2.00 6.36
CA ILE A 90 10.44 -1.06 5.54
C ILE A 90 11.89 -0.98 6.04
N ARG A 91 12.11 -0.87 7.35
CA ARG A 91 13.47 -0.78 7.95
C ARG A 91 14.28 -2.08 7.81
N ASN A 92 13.61 -3.20 7.64
CA ASN A 92 14.24 -4.52 7.47
C ASN A 92 14.25 -5.00 6.02
N ALA A 93 13.73 -4.22 5.09
CA ALA A 93 13.70 -4.55 3.68
C ALA A 93 15.07 -4.39 3.01
N TRP A 94 15.23 -5.13 1.93
CA TRP A 94 16.33 -5.04 0.97
C TRP A 94 15.76 -4.99 -0.45
N GLY A 95 16.60 -5.00 -1.48
CA GLY A 95 16.16 -4.94 -2.87
C GLY A 95 15.93 -3.53 -3.37
N ASP A 96 15.30 -3.41 -4.54
CA ASP A 96 15.14 -2.15 -5.24
C ASP A 96 13.76 -1.54 -5.05
N VAL A 97 12.74 -2.39 -5.08
CA VAL A 97 11.33 -2.01 -4.93
C VAL A 97 10.65 -2.86 -3.85
N CYS A 98 9.70 -2.25 -3.15
CA CYS A 98 8.94 -2.90 -2.08
C CYS A 98 7.44 -2.71 -2.31
N LEU A 99 6.65 -3.77 -2.09
CA LEU A 99 5.19 -3.74 -2.08
C LEU A 99 4.68 -3.90 -0.66
N ILE A 100 3.82 -2.99 -0.21
CA ILE A 100 3.09 -3.12 1.06
C ILE A 100 1.99 -4.18 0.90
N ALA A 101 1.87 -5.06 1.87
CA ALA A 101 0.91 -6.15 1.87
C ALA A 101 0.34 -6.44 3.26
N ASP A 102 -0.86 -6.97 3.29
CA ASP A 102 -1.54 -7.47 4.48
C ASP A 102 -1.67 -9.02 4.40
N ASP A 103 -2.25 -9.69 5.39
CA ASP A 103 -2.29 -11.15 5.52
C ASP A 103 -3.50 -11.83 4.83
N ASP A 104 -4.31 -11.06 4.11
CA ASP A 104 -5.51 -11.53 3.40
C ASP A 104 -5.40 -11.46 1.87
N GLU A 105 -4.18 -11.33 1.35
CA GLU A 105 -3.88 -11.26 -0.08
C GLU A 105 -3.33 -12.56 -0.62
N ILE A 106 -3.71 -12.87 -1.87
CA ILE A 106 -3.12 -13.94 -2.68
C ILE A 106 -2.48 -13.30 -3.91
N PHE A 107 -1.16 -13.32 -3.98
CA PHE A 107 -0.42 -12.68 -5.06
C PHE A 107 -0.52 -13.45 -6.38
N GLU A 108 -0.41 -12.73 -7.51
CA GLU A 108 -0.33 -13.34 -8.83
C GLU A 108 1.04 -14.03 -9.01
N ASP A 109 1.09 -15.10 -9.81
CA ASP A 109 2.30 -15.91 -10.00
C ASP A 109 3.46 -15.13 -10.69
N ASP A 110 3.15 -14.08 -11.45
CA ASP A 110 4.08 -13.21 -12.17
C ASP A 110 4.23 -11.81 -11.54
N ILE A 111 3.94 -11.69 -10.25
CA ILE A 111 3.93 -10.39 -9.54
C ILE A 111 5.25 -9.63 -9.69
N GLU A 112 6.38 -10.31 -9.57
CA GLU A 112 7.70 -9.66 -9.65
C GLU A 112 7.96 -9.10 -11.05
N GLU A 113 7.74 -9.91 -12.08
CA GLU A 113 7.91 -9.48 -13.46
C GLU A 113 6.98 -8.33 -13.82
N THR A 114 5.73 -8.41 -13.39
CA THR A 114 4.72 -7.37 -13.62
C THR A 114 5.14 -6.05 -13.00
N ILE A 115 5.55 -6.05 -11.73
CA ILE A 115 5.95 -4.84 -11.02
C ILE A 115 7.23 -4.26 -11.64
N ILE A 116 8.26 -5.08 -11.86
CA ILE A 116 9.54 -4.63 -12.40
C ILE A 116 9.37 -4.05 -13.81
N MET A 117 8.56 -4.70 -14.67
CA MET A 117 8.27 -4.19 -16.00
C MET A 117 7.63 -2.80 -15.95
N ASN A 118 6.71 -2.56 -15.01
CA ASN A 118 6.07 -1.27 -14.85
C ASN A 118 7.07 -0.18 -14.40
N PHE A 119 8.00 -0.49 -13.49
CA PHE A 119 9.07 0.46 -13.14
C PHE A 119 10.04 0.71 -14.31
N HIS A 120 10.29 -0.26 -15.16
CA HIS A 120 11.07 -0.04 -16.39
C HIS A 120 10.32 0.84 -17.41
N ASN A 121 9.02 0.66 -17.55
CA ASN A 121 8.18 1.48 -18.42
C ASN A 121 8.01 2.92 -17.89
N HIS A 122 8.13 3.11 -16.58
CA HIS A 122 8.04 4.40 -15.90
C HIS A 122 9.30 4.68 -15.05
N PRO A 123 10.49 4.87 -15.67
CA PRO A 123 11.78 4.90 -14.96
C PRO A 123 11.91 6.05 -13.97
N LYS A 124 11.14 7.13 -14.13
CA LYS A 124 11.08 8.26 -13.19
C LYS A 124 10.13 8.01 -12.02
N ALA A 125 9.29 6.97 -12.10
CA ALA A 125 8.38 6.66 -11.00
C ALA A 125 9.16 6.27 -9.75
N SER A 126 8.87 6.95 -8.66
CA SER A 126 9.33 6.61 -7.31
C SER A 126 8.37 5.63 -6.63
N LEU A 127 7.09 5.69 -7.04
CA LEU A 127 5.99 4.89 -6.51
C LEU A 127 5.00 4.56 -7.62
N ILE A 128 4.55 3.31 -7.66
CA ILE A 128 3.47 2.85 -8.55
C ILE A 128 2.39 2.17 -7.70
N ALA A 129 1.15 2.57 -7.90
CA ALA A 129 -0.01 1.87 -7.35
C ALA A 129 -0.61 0.94 -8.42
N PHE A 130 -1.00 -0.26 -8.02
CA PHE A 130 -1.52 -1.31 -8.91
C PHE A 130 -3.01 -1.59 -8.66
N SER A 131 -3.62 -2.38 -9.54
CA SER A 131 -4.96 -2.93 -9.35
C SER A 131 -4.94 -4.21 -8.51
N LEU A 132 -6.10 -4.48 -7.90
CA LEU A 132 -6.38 -5.71 -7.17
C LEU A 132 -7.60 -6.40 -7.78
N ARG A 133 -7.63 -7.73 -7.74
CA ARG A 133 -8.82 -8.50 -8.05
C ARG A 133 -9.65 -8.71 -6.79
N TRP A 134 -10.86 -8.19 -6.77
CA TRP A 134 -11.81 -8.40 -5.67
C TRP A 134 -12.73 -9.56 -6.01
N VAL A 135 -12.88 -10.53 -5.11
CA VAL A 135 -13.72 -11.72 -5.36
C VAL A 135 -15.18 -11.54 -4.96
N ASP A 136 -15.47 -10.62 -4.07
CA ASP A 136 -16.80 -10.46 -3.43
C ASP A 136 -17.41 -9.07 -3.62
N VAL A 137 -16.70 -8.14 -4.24
CA VAL A 137 -17.18 -6.79 -4.56
C VAL A 137 -16.73 -6.36 -5.94
N ASN A 138 -17.55 -5.56 -6.62
CA ASN A 138 -17.17 -5.00 -7.90
C ASN A 138 -16.49 -3.64 -7.70
N VAL A 139 -15.16 -3.60 -7.84
CA VAL A 139 -14.35 -2.38 -7.79
C VAL A 139 -13.91 -2.03 -9.19
N SER A 140 -14.21 -0.82 -9.64
CA SER A 140 -13.80 -0.32 -10.95
C SER A 140 -12.49 0.48 -10.82
N TYR A 141 -11.47 0.03 -11.54
CA TYR A 141 -10.18 0.70 -11.65
C TYR A 141 -10.03 1.38 -13.01
N PRO A 142 -9.21 2.44 -13.13
CA PRO A 142 -8.83 2.99 -14.43
C PRO A 142 -8.17 1.91 -15.31
N SER A 143 -8.52 1.87 -16.59
CA SER A 143 -8.02 0.85 -17.53
C SER A 143 -6.68 1.19 -18.18
N LYS A 144 -6.11 2.38 -17.89
CA LYS A 144 -4.85 2.86 -18.47
C LYS A 144 -3.93 3.39 -17.39
N PRO A 145 -2.60 3.28 -17.58
CA PRO A 145 -1.64 3.93 -16.71
C PRO A 145 -1.85 5.45 -16.66
N MET A 146 -1.66 6.02 -15.48
CA MET A 146 -1.78 7.48 -15.29
C MET A 146 -0.92 7.99 -14.14
N ILE A 147 -0.49 9.25 -14.23
CA ILE A 147 0.15 9.94 -13.11
C ILE A 147 -0.88 10.21 -12.01
N LEU A 148 -0.55 9.83 -10.78
CA LEU A 148 -1.38 10.06 -9.61
C LEU A 148 -1.30 11.53 -9.20
N ARG A 149 -2.45 12.21 -9.30
CA ARG A 149 -2.61 13.58 -8.81
C ARG A 149 -3.24 13.57 -7.42
N PHE A 150 -3.17 14.68 -6.71
CA PHE A 150 -3.67 14.81 -5.32
C PHE A 150 -5.00 14.10 -5.05
N LYS A 151 -6.01 14.31 -5.91
CA LYS A 151 -7.34 13.70 -5.74
C LYS A 151 -7.34 12.16 -5.82
N ASN A 152 -6.37 11.57 -6.54
CA ASN A 152 -6.27 10.13 -6.71
C ASN A 152 -5.58 9.47 -5.52
N LEU A 153 -4.66 10.17 -4.84
CA LEU A 153 -3.90 9.62 -3.71
C LEU A 153 -4.79 9.14 -2.57
N LEU A 154 -5.89 9.86 -2.32
CA LEU A 154 -6.84 9.53 -1.26
C LEU A 154 -7.75 8.33 -1.56
N GLN A 155 -7.57 7.70 -2.72
CA GLN A 155 -8.35 6.54 -3.19
C GLN A 155 -7.48 5.26 -3.27
N ILE A 156 -6.17 5.38 -3.08
CA ILE A 156 -5.24 4.25 -3.10
C ILE A 156 -5.24 3.60 -1.72
N SER A 157 -5.42 2.28 -1.68
CA SER A 157 -5.22 1.48 -0.47
C SER A 157 -3.75 1.10 -0.30
N SER A 158 -3.35 0.80 0.94
CA SER A 158 -1.96 0.45 1.26
C SER A 158 -1.42 -0.69 0.42
N VAL A 159 -2.19 -1.72 0.24
CA VAL A 159 -1.84 -2.96 -0.46
C VAL A 159 -1.73 -2.82 -2.00
N GLN A 160 -1.99 -1.63 -2.53
CA GLN A 160 -1.71 -1.27 -3.92
C GLN A 160 -0.34 -0.62 -4.08
N ILE A 161 0.33 -0.23 -2.98
CA ILE A 161 1.48 0.68 -3.01
C ILE A 161 2.78 -0.10 -3.16
N CYS A 162 3.44 0.08 -4.30
CA CYS A 162 4.81 -0.35 -4.55
C CYS A 162 5.72 0.88 -4.74
N PHE A 163 6.91 0.88 -4.13
CA PHE A 163 7.80 2.03 -4.14
C PHE A 163 9.27 1.61 -4.24
N LYS A 164 10.11 2.51 -4.73
CA LYS A 164 11.56 2.36 -4.70
C LYS A 164 12.07 2.53 -3.27
N LEU A 165 12.62 1.47 -2.69
CA LEU A 165 13.04 1.42 -1.29
C LEU A 165 14.04 2.54 -0.95
N LYS A 166 15.07 2.69 -1.79
CA LYS A 166 16.11 3.69 -1.58
C LYS A 166 15.58 5.12 -1.52
N GLU A 167 14.56 5.44 -2.32
CA GLU A 167 13.97 6.77 -2.33
C GLU A 167 13.16 7.03 -1.03
N VAL A 168 12.40 6.05 -0.57
CA VAL A 168 11.64 6.14 0.70
C VAL A 168 12.58 6.30 1.89
N ILE A 169 13.66 5.50 1.96
CA ILE A 169 14.64 5.57 3.05
C ILE A 169 15.40 6.91 3.03
N ASN A 170 15.88 7.35 1.86
CA ASN A 170 16.64 8.60 1.74
C ASN A 170 15.83 9.84 2.11
N ASN A 171 14.52 9.81 1.92
CA ASN A 171 13.63 10.90 2.30
C ASN A 171 13.02 10.70 3.69
N SER A 172 13.40 9.65 4.43
CA SER A 172 12.88 9.31 5.77
C SER A 172 11.34 9.22 5.81
N ILE A 173 10.73 8.73 4.72
CA ILE A 173 9.27 8.59 4.62
C ILE A 173 8.85 7.28 5.30
N LEU A 174 8.03 7.39 6.34
CA LEU A 174 7.49 6.27 7.11
C LEU A 174 6.00 6.49 7.37
N PHE A 175 5.29 5.42 7.67
CA PHE A 175 3.91 5.50 8.13
C PHE A 175 3.83 6.21 9.49
N ASP A 176 2.83 7.05 9.67
CA ASP A 176 2.60 7.74 10.93
C ASP A 176 2.08 6.75 12.00
N GLU A 177 2.90 6.46 12.99
CA GLU A 177 2.62 5.46 14.04
C GLU A 177 1.47 5.84 14.98
N LYS A 178 0.95 7.07 14.89
CA LYS A 178 -0.27 7.48 15.57
C LYS A 178 -1.53 7.16 14.79
N MET A 179 -1.42 6.70 13.55
CA MET A 179 -2.52 6.37 12.64
C MET A 179 -2.61 4.86 12.39
N GLY A 180 -3.79 4.43 11.97
CA GLY A 180 -4.03 3.06 11.55
C GLY A 180 -4.49 2.14 12.67
N SER A 181 -4.66 0.88 12.31
CA SER A 181 -5.16 -0.15 13.22
C SER A 181 -4.26 -0.37 14.42
N GLY A 182 -4.88 -0.65 15.57
CA GLY A 182 -4.16 -0.87 16.82
C GLY A 182 -3.77 0.41 17.57
N THR A 183 -3.94 1.60 16.97
CA THR A 183 -3.60 2.89 17.63
C THR A 183 -4.74 3.48 18.45
N GLY A 184 -5.97 2.99 18.28
CA GLY A 184 -7.18 3.62 18.81
C GLY A 184 -7.64 4.86 18.03
N ASN A 185 -6.86 5.33 17.07
CA ASN A 185 -7.14 6.45 16.16
C ASN A 185 -7.70 5.97 14.82
N GLY A 186 -8.09 6.91 13.97
CA GLY A 186 -8.59 6.60 12.64
C GLY A 186 -7.52 6.06 11.69
N GLY A 187 -7.94 5.36 10.65
CA GLY A 187 -7.11 4.97 9.51
C GLY A 187 -6.78 6.15 8.60
N GLY A 188 -6.17 5.86 7.46
CA GLY A 188 -5.70 6.84 6.47
C GLY A 188 -4.21 7.10 6.60
N GLU A 189 -3.50 6.17 7.22
CA GLU A 189 -2.03 6.13 7.30
C GLU A 189 -1.41 5.98 5.90
N GLU A 190 -2.04 5.22 5.01
CA GLU A 190 -1.65 5.11 3.61
C GLU A 190 -1.77 6.46 2.89
N ASN A 191 -2.84 7.19 3.15
CA ASN A 191 -3.01 8.53 2.59
C ASN A 191 -1.93 9.50 3.12
N HIS A 192 -1.55 9.38 4.40
CA HIS A 192 -0.47 10.18 4.98
C HIS A 192 0.85 9.88 4.29
N PHE A 193 1.19 8.60 4.17
CA PHE A 193 2.39 8.12 3.47
C PHE A 193 2.45 8.63 2.02
N MET A 194 1.36 8.50 1.26
CA MET A 194 1.26 9.00 -0.12
C MET A 194 1.41 10.53 -0.21
N LEU A 195 0.89 11.26 0.76
CA LEU A 195 1.02 12.72 0.81
C LEU A 195 2.45 13.15 1.14
N ASP A 196 3.17 12.41 1.97
CA ASP A 196 4.57 12.67 2.28
C ASP A 196 5.48 12.32 1.10
N CYS A 197 5.22 11.23 0.37
CA CYS A 197 5.85 10.94 -0.91
C CYS A 197 5.68 12.12 -1.90
N ARG A 198 4.44 12.65 -2.01
CA ARG A 198 4.17 13.81 -2.86
C ARG A 198 4.92 15.07 -2.43
N LYS A 199 4.98 15.37 -1.13
CA LYS A 199 5.73 16.52 -0.59
C LYS A 199 7.23 16.41 -0.88
N SER A 200 7.76 15.20 -0.89
CA SER A 200 9.15 14.88 -1.24
C SER A 200 9.43 14.90 -2.75
N GLY A 201 8.44 15.23 -3.57
CA GLY A 201 8.59 15.36 -5.02
C GLY A 201 8.56 14.04 -5.80
N PHE A 202 8.07 12.95 -5.20
CA PHE A 202 7.98 11.66 -5.88
C PHE A 202 7.06 11.74 -7.11
N GLU A 203 7.55 11.20 -8.23
CA GLU A 203 6.69 10.91 -9.38
C GLU A 203 5.93 9.62 -9.08
N MET A 204 4.61 9.70 -9.02
CA MET A 204 3.75 8.59 -8.63
C MET A 204 2.80 8.22 -9.77
N TRP A 205 2.75 6.93 -10.08
CA TRP A 205 1.92 6.38 -11.14
C TRP A 205 0.88 5.40 -10.59
N TYR A 206 -0.18 5.23 -11.35
CA TYR A 206 -1.08 4.10 -11.25
C TYR A 206 -0.94 3.26 -12.52
N CYS A 207 -0.82 1.94 -12.37
CA CYS A 207 -0.81 0.97 -13.46
C CYS A 207 -1.95 -0.05 -13.27
N PRO A 208 -2.69 -0.41 -14.33
CA PRO A 208 -3.90 -1.21 -14.21
C PRO A 208 -3.65 -2.72 -14.04
N ASP A 209 -2.39 -3.13 -13.98
CA ASP A 209 -2.02 -4.54 -13.82
C ASP A 209 -2.50 -5.06 -12.46
N ILE A 210 -3.07 -6.26 -12.46
CA ILE A 210 -3.54 -6.92 -11.25
C ILE A 210 -2.35 -7.65 -10.62
N ILE A 211 -2.08 -7.37 -9.33
CA ILE A 211 -0.93 -7.96 -8.61
C ILE A 211 -1.34 -8.95 -7.53
N ALA A 212 -2.57 -8.87 -7.06
CA ALA A 212 -3.10 -9.77 -6.03
C ALA A 212 -4.62 -9.87 -6.11
N THR A 213 -5.12 -10.97 -5.55
CA THR A 213 -6.55 -11.21 -5.32
C THR A 213 -6.84 -11.01 -3.83
N ILE A 214 -7.93 -10.30 -3.51
CA ILE A 214 -8.34 -9.97 -2.13
C ILE A 214 -9.84 -10.14 -1.96
N SER A 215 -10.28 -10.49 -0.73
CA SER A 215 -11.70 -10.57 -0.36
C SER A 215 -12.07 -9.50 0.66
N LYS A 216 -13.17 -8.81 0.44
CA LYS A 216 -13.73 -7.85 1.39
C LYS A 216 -14.54 -8.52 2.51
N GLY A 217 -14.98 -9.76 2.32
CA GLY A 217 -15.93 -10.46 3.17
C GLY A 217 -15.55 -10.57 4.65
N ASN A 218 -14.25 -10.41 4.96
CA ASN A 218 -13.70 -10.42 6.32
C ASN A 218 -13.16 -9.07 6.78
N SER A 219 -13.44 -7.98 6.05
CA SER A 219 -12.95 -6.65 6.43
C SER A 219 -13.48 -6.25 7.80
N LYS A 220 -12.59 -6.26 8.80
CA LYS A 220 -12.87 -5.84 10.18
C LYS A 220 -12.84 -4.32 10.35
N TRP A 221 -12.54 -3.57 9.29
CA TRP A 221 -12.18 -2.17 9.34
C TRP A 221 -13.38 -1.22 9.38
N PHE A 222 -14.44 -1.50 8.63
CA PHE A 222 -15.62 -0.67 8.60
C PHE A 222 -16.80 -1.35 9.31
N LYS A 223 -17.13 -0.87 10.50
CA LYS A 223 -18.24 -1.37 11.33
C LYS A 223 -19.50 -0.49 11.24
N GLY A 224 -19.68 0.23 10.13
CA GLY A 224 -20.75 1.20 9.96
C GLY A 224 -20.37 2.61 10.41
N TYR A 225 -21.26 3.56 10.12
CA TYR A 225 -21.08 4.95 10.52
C TYR A 225 -21.44 5.14 12.00
N THR A 226 -20.42 5.50 12.81
CA THR A 226 -20.55 5.76 14.23
C THR A 226 -20.03 7.15 14.58
N GLU A 227 -20.37 7.69 15.74
CA GLU A 227 -19.81 8.96 16.21
C GLU A 227 -18.28 8.90 16.32
N LYS A 228 -17.74 7.76 16.78
CA LYS A 228 -16.27 7.53 16.82
C LYS A 228 -15.66 7.58 15.43
N TYR A 229 -16.29 6.93 14.44
CA TYR A 229 -15.82 6.97 13.06
C TYR A 229 -15.67 8.41 12.55
N PHE A 230 -16.66 9.26 12.77
CA PHE A 230 -16.61 10.66 12.33
C PHE A 230 -15.62 11.49 13.13
N ARG A 231 -15.47 11.24 14.42
CA ARG A 231 -14.43 11.88 15.23
C ARG A 231 -13.03 11.52 14.73
N ASP A 232 -12.78 10.25 14.47
CA ASP A 232 -11.51 9.78 13.91
C ASP A 232 -11.27 10.36 12.51
N ARG A 233 -12.31 10.41 11.67
CA ARG A 233 -12.24 11.02 10.33
C ARG A 233 -11.89 12.52 10.40
N GLY A 234 -12.42 13.23 11.36
CA GLY A 234 -12.07 14.64 11.61
C GLY A 234 -10.60 14.80 11.97
N TRP A 235 -10.10 14.00 12.90
CA TRP A 235 -8.70 13.99 13.31
C TRP A 235 -7.75 13.65 12.16
N THR A 236 -8.05 12.58 11.42
CA THR A 236 -7.30 12.18 10.21
C THR A 236 -7.26 13.29 9.15
N SER A 237 -8.41 13.97 8.93
CA SER A 237 -8.48 15.06 7.96
C SER A 237 -7.54 16.22 8.33
N ARG A 238 -7.48 16.59 9.61
CA ARG A 238 -6.56 17.61 10.11
C ARG A 238 -5.11 17.20 9.93
N ARG A 239 -4.79 15.96 10.24
CA ARG A 239 -3.44 15.42 10.21
C ARG A 239 -2.91 15.29 8.78
N ASN A 240 -3.73 14.77 7.87
CA ASN A 240 -3.33 14.56 6.47
C ASN A 240 -3.33 15.84 5.63
N LEU A 241 -4.32 16.70 5.82
CA LEU A 241 -4.57 17.84 4.94
C LEU A 241 -4.25 19.21 5.56
N GLY A 242 -3.88 19.24 6.83
CA GLY A 242 -3.61 20.48 7.54
C GLY A 242 -4.88 21.29 7.87
N PHE A 243 -4.69 22.56 8.29
CA PHE A 243 -5.79 23.35 8.82
C PHE A 243 -6.85 23.68 7.76
N PHE A 244 -6.51 24.36 6.69
CA PHE A 244 -7.52 24.87 5.76
C PHE A 244 -8.14 23.77 4.89
N MET A 245 -7.30 22.89 4.31
CA MET A 245 -7.79 21.82 3.45
C MET A 245 -8.54 20.74 4.24
N GLY A 246 -8.08 20.42 5.45
CA GLY A 246 -8.78 19.48 6.33
C GLY A 246 -10.15 19.98 6.75
N PHE A 247 -10.29 21.28 7.03
CA PHE A 247 -11.59 21.91 7.30
C PHE A 247 -12.54 21.80 6.10
N ALA A 248 -12.06 22.20 4.91
CA ALA A 248 -12.85 22.09 3.68
C ALA A 248 -13.26 20.64 3.38
N PHE A 249 -12.36 19.69 3.63
CA PHE A 249 -12.63 18.26 3.43
C PHE A 249 -13.70 17.72 4.39
N ILE A 250 -13.72 18.15 5.64
CA ILE A 250 -14.77 17.81 6.62
C ILE A 250 -16.14 18.25 6.10
N MET A 251 -16.26 19.52 5.66
CA MET A 251 -17.51 20.05 5.13
C MET A 251 -17.97 19.27 3.88
N TYR A 252 -17.05 19.02 2.95
CA TYR A 252 -17.32 18.25 1.74
C TYR A 252 -17.78 16.82 2.07
N ASN A 253 -17.05 16.10 2.94
CA ASN A 253 -17.41 14.72 3.31
C ASN A 253 -18.76 14.62 4.00
N ALA A 254 -19.05 15.51 4.95
CA ALA A 254 -20.34 15.52 5.63
C ALA A 254 -21.50 15.74 4.65
N PHE A 255 -21.30 16.59 3.64
CA PHE A 255 -22.34 16.87 2.63
C PHE A 255 -22.54 15.68 1.67
N ILE A 256 -21.45 15.16 1.08
CA ILE A 256 -21.51 14.08 0.07
C ILE A 256 -22.06 12.77 0.65
N HIS A 257 -21.64 12.40 1.86
CA HIS A 257 -22.04 11.14 2.48
C HIS A 257 -23.33 11.26 3.33
N ARG A 258 -24.03 12.39 3.25
CA ARG A 258 -25.22 12.66 4.08
C ARG A 258 -26.27 11.54 4.01
N LYS A 259 -26.55 11.01 2.81
CA LYS A 259 -27.55 9.94 2.65
C LYS A 259 -27.11 8.64 3.37
N SER A 260 -25.83 8.29 3.29
CA SER A 260 -25.30 7.04 3.85
C SER A 260 -25.33 7.02 5.38
N PHE A 261 -24.96 8.10 6.06
CA PHE A 261 -24.95 8.10 7.52
C PHE A 261 -26.33 8.40 8.14
N THR A 262 -27.24 9.07 7.40
CA THR A 262 -28.63 9.22 7.86
C THR A 262 -29.39 7.90 7.83
N SER A 263 -29.08 6.98 6.92
CA SER A 263 -29.63 5.62 6.96
C SER A 263 -29.16 4.84 8.20
N ASP A 264 -28.00 5.16 8.76
CA ASP A 264 -27.49 4.58 10.00
C ASP A 264 -27.96 5.35 11.26
N GLY A 265 -28.92 6.24 11.13
CA GLY A 265 -29.56 6.96 12.24
C GLY A 265 -28.78 8.19 12.76
N LEU A 266 -27.72 8.62 12.08
CA LEU A 266 -26.95 9.81 12.49
C LEU A 266 -27.44 11.08 11.82
N SER A 267 -27.67 12.13 12.61
CA SER A 267 -28.03 13.43 12.05
C SER A 267 -26.80 14.15 11.48
N PHE A 268 -27.03 15.00 10.48
CA PHE A 268 -25.97 15.81 9.87
C PHE A 268 -25.20 16.65 10.89
N PHE A 269 -25.91 17.25 11.85
CA PHE A 269 -25.27 18.06 12.91
C PHE A 269 -24.45 17.20 13.88
N CYS A 270 -24.90 15.98 14.20
CA CYS A 270 -24.15 15.04 15.01
C CYS A 270 -22.83 14.66 14.32
N VAL A 271 -22.88 14.37 13.03
CA VAL A 271 -21.70 14.06 12.21
C VAL A 271 -20.72 15.23 12.19
N LEU A 272 -21.17 16.44 11.86
CA LEU A 272 -20.30 17.64 11.86
C LEU A 272 -19.68 17.90 13.23
N LYS A 273 -20.48 17.81 14.31
CA LYS A 273 -19.99 18.00 15.68
C LYS A 273 -18.86 17.02 16.00
N ASN A 274 -19.02 15.74 15.66
CA ASN A 274 -18.00 14.74 15.94
C ASN A 274 -16.76 14.92 15.05
N MET A 275 -16.93 15.25 13.78
CA MET A 275 -15.80 15.55 12.88
C MET A 275 -15.00 16.75 13.39
N PHE A 276 -15.65 17.85 13.79
CA PHE A 276 -14.96 19.01 14.35
C PHE A 276 -14.32 18.71 15.71
N LYS A 277 -14.97 17.91 16.56
CA LYS A 277 -14.36 17.45 17.81
C LYS A 277 -13.02 16.76 17.55
N GLY A 278 -12.98 15.78 16.63
CA GLY A 278 -11.76 15.09 16.25
C GLY A 278 -10.75 16.02 15.58
N TYR A 279 -11.21 16.93 14.73
CA TYR A 279 -10.36 17.87 13.99
C TYR A 279 -9.54 18.81 14.90
N PHE A 280 -10.11 19.25 16.02
CA PHE A 280 -9.44 20.10 17.00
C PHE A 280 -8.77 19.30 18.13
N GLU A 281 -8.87 17.98 18.11
CA GLU A 281 -8.31 17.13 19.13
C GLU A 281 -6.79 16.92 18.91
N SER A 282 -6.03 17.09 19.99
CA SER A 282 -4.61 16.75 20.05
C SER A 282 -4.47 15.30 20.56
N ARG A 283 -4.02 14.37 19.70
CA ARG A 283 -3.76 12.97 20.02
C ARG A 283 -2.31 12.58 19.79
#